data_468ce853b5c9c5f296455335d717fcae
#
_entry.id   468ce853b5c9c5f296455335d717fcae
#
_cell.length_a   1.000
_cell.length_b   1.000
_cell.length_c   1.000
_cell.angle_alpha   90.00
_cell.angle_beta   90.00
_cell.angle_gamma   90.00
#
_symmetry.space_group_name_H-M   'P 1'
#
loop_
_entity.id
_entity.type
_entity.pdbx_description
1 polymer ?
#
loop_
_entity_poly.entity_id
_entity_poly.type
_entity_poly.pdbx_seq_one_letter_code
_entity_poly.pdbx_strand_id
1 'polypeptide(L)'
;IRQFRYFYDREYKKPQRLEARTHPGVYKKDVRPLTSTATASVLGPGSRYEIDATIADIYLVDDEDRSKIIGRPTIYIVIDVFSRMISGFYIGFDNPSYVVAMQAVVNACIDKTNICAQLGVDVSPDEWPCIGLPDVILADRGEMMSHQVDALISGFNLRIESAPPRRGDAKGIVESCFRTLQAEFKPYVPGVVVGNRVKKHGERDYRLDAVMPISDFSQIILRTILF
;
A
#
# COMPACT_ATOMS: atom_id res chain seq x y z
N ILE A 1 30.38 38.26 -13.32
CA ILE A 1 29.24 37.37 -13.10
C ILE A 1 29.47 35.97 -13.74
N ARG A 2 29.94 35.86 -15.00
CA ARG A 2 30.21 34.55 -15.65
C ARG A 2 31.29 33.75 -14.92
N GLN A 3 32.42 34.37 -14.55
CA GLN A 3 33.50 33.71 -13.82
C GLN A 3 33.08 33.24 -12.45
N PHE A 4 32.29 34.04 -11.71
CA PHE A 4 31.71 33.63 -10.43
C PHE A 4 30.80 32.43 -10.57
N ARG A 5 29.91 32.42 -11.57
CA ARG A 5 29.00 31.27 -11.82
C ARG A 5 29.84 30.02 -12.16
N TYR A 6 30.80 30.14 -13.04
CA TYR A 6 31.67 29.02 -13.39
C TYR A 6 32.40 28.44 -12.17
N PHE A 7 33.04 29.30 -11.35
CA PHE A 7 33.67 28.89 -10.10
C PHE A 7 32.67 28.21 -9.16
N TYR A 8 31.53 28.83 -8.93
CA TYR A 8 30.47 28.33 -8.04
C TYR A 8 29.91 26.97 -8.52
N ASP A 9 29.67 26.78 -9.80
CA ASP A 9 29.18 25.53 -10.37
C ASP A 9 30.22 24.42 -10.35
N ARG A 10 31.50 24.77 -10.41
CA ARG A 10 32.61 23.84 -10.32
C ARG A 10 32.82 23.36 -8.88
N GLU A 11 32.87 24.27 -7.93
CA GLU A 11 33.21 23.98 -6.53
C GLU A 11 32.02 23.36 -5.75
N TYR A 12 30.79 23.79 -6.06
CA TYR A 12 29.61 23.33 -5.36
C TYR A 12 28.70 22.53 -6.27
N LYS A 13 28.72 21.21 -6.12
CA LYS A 13 27.83 20.33 -6.89
C LYS A 13 26.36 20.60 -6.60
N LYS A 14 25.50 20.42 -7.61
CA LYS A 14 24.07 20.70 -7.53
C LYS A 14 23.37 20.07 -6.30
N PRO A 15 23.63 18.78 -5.93
CA PRO A 15 23.03 18.19 -4.72
C PRO A 15 23.37 18.92 -3.43
N GLN A 16 24.64 19.30 -3.26
CA GLN A 16 25.11 20.04 -2.06
C GLN A 16 24.45 21.42 -1.95
N ARG A 17 24.29 22.10 -3.07
CA ARG A 17 23.60 23.42 -3.12
C ARG A 17 22.14 23.31 -2.77
N LEU A 18 21.45 22.26 -3.25
CA LEU A 18 20.06 22.00 -2.97
C LEU A 18 19.86 21.62 -1.50
N GLU A 19 20.75 20.79 -0.95
CA GLU A 19 20.72 20.42 0.46
C GLU A 19 20.86 21.62 1.38
N ALA A 20 21.84 22.51 1.12
CA ALA A 20 22.07 23.69 1.91
C ALA A 20 20.94 24.74 1.86
N ARG A 21 20.11 24.74 0.80
CA ARG A 21 19.03 25.72 0.57
C ARG A 21 17.64 25.20 0.86
N THR A 22 17.50 23.91 1.11
CA THR A 22 16.19 23.26 1.29
C THR A 22 16.06 22.78 2.74
N HIS A 23 14.86 22.93 3.31
CA HIS A 23 14.60 22.39 4.64
C HIS A 23 14.94 20.87 4.66
N PRO A 24 15.66 20.34 5.67
CA PRO A 24 16.16 18.97 5.68
C PRO A 24 15.10 17.90 5.42
N GLY A 25 13.87 18.11 5.93
CA GLY A 25 12.75 17.19 5.70
C GLY A 25 12.28 17.17 4.24
N VAL A 26 12.22 18.34 3.59
CA VAL A 26 11.84 18.49 2.17
C VAL A 26 12.96 17.94 1.27
N TYR A 27 14.22 18.25 1.61
CA TYR A 27 15.36 17.72 0.85
C TYR A 27 15.36 16.19 0.82
N LYS A 28 15.20 15.55 1.98
CA LYS A 28 15.17 14.08 2.09
C LYS A 28 14.00 13.46 1.34
N LYS A 29 12.85 14.12 1.33
CA LYS A 29 11.63 13.61 0.71
C LYS A 29 11.62 13.82 -0.81
N ASP A 30 11.90 15.04 -1.27
CA ASP A 30 11.52 15.46 -2.62
C ASP A 30 12.72 15.88 -3.51
N VAL A 31 13.88 16.13 -2.93
CA VAL A 31 14.99 16.79 -3.65
C VAL A 31 16.24 15.95 -3.79
N ARG A 32 16.54 15.08 -2.81
CA ARG A 32 17.77 14.27 -2.83
C ARG A 32 17.84 13.36 -4.05
N PRO A 33 19.04 13.14 -4.63
CA PRO A 33 19.21 12.16 -5.69
C PRO A 33 18.90 10.75 -5.20
N LEU A 34 18.11 10.01 -5.96
CA LEU A 34 17.90 8.57 -5.75
C LEU A 34 19.02 7.82 -6.47
N THR A 35 19.91 7.18 -5.70
CA THR A 35 21.09 6.48 -6.22
C THR A 35 20.91 4.96 -6.31
N SER A 36 19.76 4.44 -5.85
CA SER A 36 19.43 3.02 -5.85
C SER A 36 17.94 2.82 -6.09
N THR A 37 17.54 1.63 -6.47
CA THR A 37 16.15 1.20 -6.62
C THR A 37 15.76 0.30 -5.44
N ALA A 38 14.46 0.20 -5.14
CA ALA A 38 13.94 -0.70 -4.10
C ALA A 38 14.32 -2.17 -4.36
N THR A 39 14.54 -2.52 -5.63
CA THR A 39 14.90 -3.88 -6.06
C THR A 39 16.40 -4.19 -6.05
N ALA A 40 17.26 -3.21 -5.81
CA ALA A 40 18.72 -3.42 -5.92
C ALA A 40 19.29 -4.46 -4.93
N SER A 41 18.60 -4.71 -3.82
CA SER A 41 19.01 -5.66 -2.78
C SER A 41 18.15 -6.91 -2.71
N VAL A 42 17.26 -7.12 -3.70
CA VAL A 42 16.31 -8.24 -3.71
C VAL A 42 16.79 -9.31 -4.69
N LEU A 43 16.99 -10.53 -4.19
CA LEU A 43 17.63 -11.60 -4.97
C LEU A 43 16.64 -12.46 -5.76
N GLY A 44 15.37 -12.51 -5.35
CA GLY A 44 14.34 -13.33 -5.97
C GLY A 44 12.97 -13.14 -5.33
N PRO A 45 11.94 -13.85 -5.84
CA PRO A 45 10.61 -13.86 -5.23
C PRO A 45 10.67 -14.29 -3.76
N GLY A 46 9.90 -13.64 -2.89
CA GLY A 46 9.89 -13.92 -1.46
C GLY A 46 11.03 -13.31 -0.66
N SER A 47 12.07 -12.72 -1.30
CA SER A 47 13.17 -12.08 -0.57
C SER A 47 12.71 -10.87 0.24
N ARG A 48 11.73 -10.12 -0.27
CA ARG A 48 11.19 -8.94 0.42
C ARG A 48 9.75 -8.68 0.02
N TYR A 49 8.89 -8.53 1.02
CA TYR A 49 7.55 -8.03 0.84
C TYR A 49 7.43 -6.60 1.37
N GLU A 50 6.67 -5.76 0.68
CA GLU A 50 6.18 -4.48 1.17
C GLU A 50 4.73 -4.63 1.59
N ILE A 51 4.38 -4.12 2.77
CA ILE A 51 3.01 -4.04 3.25
C ILE A 51 2.64 -2.59 3.53
N ASP A 52 1.44 -2.22 3.14
CA ASP A 52 0.86 -0.92 3.46
C ASP A 52 -0.67 -0.97 3.47
N ALA A 53 -1.26 0.03 4.09
CA ALA A 53 -2.71 0.18 4.20
C ALA A 53 -3.20 1.46 3.53
N THR A 54 -4.40 1.41 2.99
CA THR A 54 -5.11 2.60 2.55
C THR A 54 -6.58 2.51 2.90
N ILE A 55 -7.22 3.64 3.17
CA ILE A 55 -8.66 3.73 3.24
C ILE A 55 -9.17 3.98 1.83
N ALA A 56 -9.95 3.06 1.29
CA ALA A 56 -10.47 3.17 -0.07
C ALA A 56 -11.36 4.43 -0.21
N ASP A 57 -11.27 5.07 -1.38
CA ASP A 57 -12.05 6.28 -1.67
C ASP A 57 -13.48 5.95 -2.14
N ILE A 58 -14.18 5.13 -1.35
CA ILE A 58 -15.56 4.73 -1.61
C ILE A 58 -16.31 4.51 -0.30
N TYR A 59 -17.59 4.87 -0.24
CA TYR A 59 -18.50 4.49 0.84
C TYR A 59 -19.26 3.21 0.47
N LEU A 60 -19.28 2.25 1.39
CA LEU A 60 -19.96 0.98 1.23
C LEU A 60 -21.17 0.88 2.15
N VAL A 61 -22.11 0.02 1.75
CA VAL A 61 -23.32 -0.32 2.51
C VAL A 61 -23.21 -1.72 3.10
N ASP A 62 -24.16 -2.05 3.98
CA ASP A 62 -24.27 -3.35 4.58
C ASP A 62 -24.72 -4.41 3.55
N ASP A 63 -24.22 -5.64 3.67
CA ASP A 63 -24.57 -6.74 2.76
C ASP A 63 -26.04 -7.16 2.90
N GLU A 64 -26.59 -7.10 4.12
CA GLU A 64 -27.98 -7.50 4.40
C GLU A 64 -28.95 -6.32 4.24
N ASP A 65 -28.56 -5.14 4.70
CA ASP A 65 -29.37 -3.91 4.63
C ASP A 65 -28.65 -2.81 3.84
N ARG A 66 -28.91 -2.76 2.54
CA ARG A 66 -28.31 -1.77 1.62
C ARG A 66 -28.70 -0.31 1.91
N SER A 67 -29.65 -0.06 2.80
CA SER A 67 -29.98 1.29 3.27
C SER A 67 -28.99 1.80 4.32
N LYS A 68 -28.25 0.90 4.93
CA LYS A 68 -27.30 1.20 6.01
C LYS A 68 -25.89 1.40 5.47
N ILE A 69 -25.40 2.62 5.55
CA ILE A 69 -24.04 2.97 5.17
C ILE A 69 -23.09 2.55 6.31
N ILE A 70 -22.12 1.67 6.04
CA ILE A 70 -21.13 1.24 7.03
C ILE A 70 -19.96 2.19 7.06
N GLY A 71 -19.40 2.58 5.90
CA GLY A 71 -18.28 3.47 5.85
C GLY A 71 -17.34 3.20 4.68
N ARG A 72 -16.08 3.63 4.83
CA ARG A 72 -15.01 3.41 3.86
C ARG A 72 -14.17 2.23 4.32
N PRO A 73 -13.92 1.23 3.45
CA PRO A 73 -13.13 0.08 3.84
C PRO A 73 -11.63 0.39 3.89
N THR A 74 -10.94 -0.29 4.77
CA THR A 74 -9.48 -0.38 4.80
C THR A 74 -9.03 -1.51 3.89
N ILE A 75 -8.06 -1.24 3.04
CA ILE A 75 -7.40 -2.23 2.18
C ILE A 75 -5.94 -2.32 2.62
N TYR A 76 -5.48 -3.52 2.95
CA TYR A 76 -4.06 -3.85 3.04
C TYR A 76 -3.63 -4.61 1.79
N ILE A 77 -2.45 -4.29 1.31
CA ILE A 77 -1.79 -5.02 0.22
C ILE A 77 -0.41 -5.44 0.69
N VAL A 78 -0.09 -6.68 0.43
CA VAL A 78 1.26 -7.24 0.56
C VAL A 78 1.78 -7.53 -0.83
N ILE A 79 2.89 -6.92 -1.21
CA ILE A 79 3.46 -7.04 -2.55
C ILE A 79 4.89 -7.58 -2.48
N ASP A 80 5.20 -8.54 -3.33
CA ASP A 80 6.58 -9.02 -3.51
C ASP A 80 7.38 -7.99 -4.32
N VAL A 81 8.46 -7.51 -3.73
CA VAL A 81 9.30 -6.44 -4.32
C VAL A 81 9.99 -6.90 -5.60
N PHE A 82 10.32 -8.18 -5.72
CA PHE A 82 11.00 -8.73 -6.88
C PHE A 82 10.06 -8.89 -8.07
N SER A 83 8.99 -9.67 -7.92
CA SER A 83 8.05 -10.00 -8.98
C SER A 83 7.02 -8.91 -9.25
N ARG A 84 6.78 -8.02 -8.29
CA ARG A 84 5.70 -7.02 -8.28
C ARG A 84 4.31 -7.64 -8.13
N MET A 85 4.22 -8.93 -7.91
CA MET A 85 2.95 -9.60 -7.64
C MET A 85 2.39 -9.18 -6.28
N ILE A 86 1.10 -8.98 -6.22
CA ILE A 86 0.39 -8.88 -4.95
C ILE A 86 0.35 -10.28 -4.35
N SER A 87 1.07 -10.48 -3.25
CA SER A 87 1.16 -11.78 -2.57
C SER A 87 0.00 -12.00 -1.61
N GLY A 88 -0.56 -10.92 -1.05
CA GLY A 88 -1.68 -11.01 -0.12
C GLY A 88 -2.44 -9.71 0.01
N PHE A 89 -3.62 -9.80 0.61
CA PHE A 89 -4.51 -8.67 0.81
C PHE A 89 -5.37 -8.84 2.06
N TYR A 90 -5.95 -7.75 2.51
CA TYR A 90 -7.07 -7.70 3.44
C TYR A 90 -8.01 -6.58 3.02
N ILE A 91 -9.32 -6.81 3.12
CA ILE A 91 -10.36 -5.82 2.86
C ILE A 91 -11.36 -5.92 4.01
N GLY A 92 -11.61 -4.82 4.70
CA GLY A 92 -12.53 -4.78 5.84
C GLY A 92 -12.75 -3.38 6.36
N PHE A 93 -13.50 -3.27 7.45
CA PHE A 93 -13.81 -1.98 8.09
C PHE A 93 -12.97 -1.73 9.35
N ASP A 94 -12.07 -2.66 9.70
CA ASP A 94 -11.18 -2.47 10.84
C ASP A 94 -10.19 -1.34 10.58
N ASN A 95 -9.93 -0.57 11.63
CA ASN A 95 -8.91 0.46 11.55
C ASN A 95 -7.53 -0.16 11.32
N PRO A 96 -6.64 0.52 10.59
CA PRO A 96 -5.27 0.07 10.42
C PRO A 96 -4.61 -0.25 11.77
N SER A 97 -4.13 -1.49 11.88
CA SER A 97 -3.52 -2.01 13.10
C SER A 97 -2.58 -3.18 12.81
N TYR A 98 -1.75 -3.53 13.77
CA TYR A 98 -0.89 -4.71 13.69
C TYR A 98 -1.66 -6.00 13.40
N VAL A 99 -2.80 -6.23 14.07
CA VAL A 99 -3.61 -7.45 13.90
C VAL A 99 -4.12 -7.57 12.47
N VAL A 100 -4.63 -6.48 11.92
CA VAL A 100 -5.15 -6.43 10.55
C VAL A 100 -4.02 -6.59 9.53
N ALA A 101 -2.88 -5.95 9.76
CA ALA A 101 -1.69 -6.15 8.94
C ALA A 101 -1.25 -7.62 8.91
N MET A 102 -1.28 -8.30 10.07
CA MET A 102 -0.95 -9.72 10.16
C MET A 102 -1.94 -10.63 9.40
N GLN A 103 -3.21 -10.28 9.34
CA GLN A 103 -4.17 -11.02 8.50
C GLN A 103 -3.77 -10.95 7.02
N ALA A 104 -3.37 -9.77 6.53
CA ALA A 104 -2.87 -9.62 5.17
C ALA A 104 -1.57 -10.41 4.94
N VAL A 105 -0.65 -10.45 5.92
CA VAL A 105 0.59 -11.25 5.84
C VAL A 105 0.29 -12.73 5.84
N VAL A 106 -0.60 -13.22 6.71
CA VAL A 106 -1.03 -14.64 6.70
C VAL A 106 -1.64 -14.99 5.35
N ASN A 107 -2.52 -14.13 4.83
CA ASN A 107 -3.08 -14.30 3.49
C ASN A 107 -1.98 -14.37 2.42
N ALA A 108 -0.92 -13.57 2.52
CA ALA A 108 0.20 -13.62 1.58
C ALA A 108 0.98 -14.95 1.60
N CYS A 109 0.97 -15.65 2.74
CA CYS A 109 1.77 -16.86 2.92
C CYS A 109 1.05 -18.17 2.61
N ILE A 110 -0.29 -18.15 2.50
CA ILE A 110 -1.12 -19.34 2.30
C ILE A 110 -1.66 -19.42 0.87
N ASP A 111 -2.19 -20.58 0.50
CA ASP A 111 -2.96 -20.76 -0.74
C ASP A 111 -4.22 -19.89 -0.74
N LYS A 112 -4.48 -19.20 -1.86
CA LYS A 112 -5.58 -18.23 -2.00
C LYS A 112 -6.88 -18.86 -2.50
N THR A 113 -6.85 -20.09 -2.98
CA THR A 113 -8.00 -20.75 -3.61
C THR A 113 -9.26 -20.68 -2.75
N ASN A 114 -9.14 -21.07 -1.48
CA ASN A 114 -10.28 -21.08 -0.56
C ASN A 114 -10.80 -19.66 -0.24
N ILE A 115 -9.89 -18.70 -0.04
CA ILE A 115 -10.26 -17.31 0.28
C ILE A 115 -10.93 -16.66 -0.92
N CYS A 116 -10.40 -16.88 -2.12
CA CYS A 116 -10.99 -16.37 -3.36
C CYS A 116 -12.37 -16.98 -3.62
N ALA A 117 -12.54 -18.29 -3.40
CA ALA A 117 -13.83 -18.97 -3.52
C ALA A 117 -14.87 -18.41 -2.53
N GLN A 118 -14.48 -18.11 -1.28
CA GLN A 118 -15.37 -17.46 -0.31
C GLN A 118 -15.82 -16.07 -0.74
N LEU A 119 -14.99 -15.36 -1.50
CA LEU A 119 -15.32 -14.07 -2.11
C LEU A 119 -16.01 -14.19 -3.47
N GLY A 120 -16.36 -15.41 -3.91
CA GLY A 120 -17.05 -15.66 -5.17
C GLY A 120 -16.18 -15.52 -6.42
N VAL A 121 -14.87 -15.74 -6.29
CA VAL A 121 -13.92 -15.73 -7.40
C VAL A 121 -13.13 -17.06 -7.40
N ASP A 122 -13.31 -17.85 -8.45
CA ASP A 122 -12.56 -19.09 -8.62
C ASP A 122 -11.17 -18.77 -9.17
N VAL A 123 -10.16 -19.24 -8.46
CA VAL A 123 -8.74 -19.05 -8.81
C VAL A 123 -8.03 -20.40 -8.64
N SER A 124 -7.26 -20.80 -9.64
CA SER A 124 -6.41 -21.97 -9.51
C SER A 124 -5.09 -21.64 -8.78
N PRO A 125 -4.43 -22.62 -8.14
CA PRO A 125 -3.15 -22.38 -7.48
C PRO A 125 -2.06 -21.81 -8.41
N ASP A 126 -2.11 -22.16 -9.69
CA ASP A 126 -1.15 -21.68 -10.69
C ASP A 126 -1.37 -20.23 -11.11
N GLU A 127 -2.59 -19.71 -10.98
CA GLU A 127 -2.92 -18.31 -11.28
C GLU A 127 -2.43 -17.35 -10.18
N TRP A 128 -2.32 -17.84 -8.94
CA TRP A 128 -1.79 -17.05 -7.82
C TRP A 128 -0.80 -17.85 -6.98
N PRO A 129 0.42 -18.12 -7.48
CA PRO A 129 1.38 -19.04 -6.88
C PRO A 129 2.14 -18.49 -5.67
N CYS A 130 1.72 -17.34 -5.11
CA CYS A 130 2.38 -16.71 -3.96
C CYS A 130 2.05 -17.49 -2.68
N ILE A 131 2.93 -18.37 -2.26
CA ILE A 131 2.83 -19.18 -1.02
C ILE A 131 4.19 -19.15 -0.31
N GLY A 132 4.18 -19.13 1.02
CA GLY A 132 5.37 -19.17 1.84
C GLY A 132 5.72 -17.84 2.50
N LEU A 133 6.60 -17.92 3.48
CA LEU A 133 7.06 -16.76 4.25
C LEU A 133 8.14 -16.00 3.47
N PRO A 134 8.12 -14.65 3.47
CA PRO A 134 9.23 -13.88 2.93
C PRO A 134 10.40 -13.84 3.90
N ASP A 135 11.60 -13.51 3.41
CA ASP A 135 12.78 -13.28 4.27
C ASP A 135 12.63 -11.97 5.06
N VAL A 136 12.04 -10.95 4.44
CA VAL A 136 11.90 -9.60 5.00
C VAL A 136 10.52 -9.03 4.70
N ILE A 137 9.90 -8.40 5.71
CA ILE A 137 8.71 -7.55 5.52
C ILE A 137 9.10 -6.10 5.80
N LEU A 138 8.88 -5.22 4.83
CA LEU A 138 8.99 -3.78 4.99
C LEU A 138 7.61 -3.20 5.30
N ALA A 139 7.46 -2.63 6.49
CA ALA A 139 6.21 -2.06 6.97
C ALA A 139 6.39 -0.64 7.52
N ASP A 140 5.30 0.07 7.77
CA ASP A 140 5.38 1.37 8.44
C ASP A 140 5.64 1.22 9.95
N ARG A 141 6.36 2.19 10.52
CA ARG A 141 6.74 2.14 11.94
C ARG A 141 5.56 2.07 12.89
N GLY A 142 4.44 2.70 12.54
CA GLY A 142 3.27 2.78 13.43
C GLY A 142 2.55 1.44 13.60
N GLU A 143 2.58 0.58 12.59
CA GLU A 143 1.79 -0.65 12.55
C GLU A 143 2.53 -1.87 13.09
N MET A 144 3.86 -1.93 12.95
CA MET A 144 4.68 -3.10 13.27
C MET A 144 5.58 -2.95 14.50
N MET A 145 5.39 -1.89 15.31
CA MET A 145 6.16 -1.71 16.55
C MET A 145 5.37 -2.22 17.77
N SER A 146 5.16 -3.53 17.86
CA SER A 146 4.58 -4.15 19.05
C SER A 146 5.47 -5.29 19.54
N HIS A 147 5.42 -5.63 20.84
CA HIS A 147 6.10 -6.80 21.40
C HIS A 147 5.68 -8.13 20.74
N GLN A 148 4.57 -8.15 20.04
CA GLN A 148 4.08 -9.32 19.30
C GLN A 148 4.94 -9.60 18.05
N VAL A 149 5.63 -8.60 17.52
CA VAL A 149 6.57 -8.72 16.39
C VAL A 149 7.78 -9.57 16.76
N ASP A 150 8.26 -9.47 18.01
CA ASP A 150 9.41 -10.24 18.48
C ASP A 150 9.14 -11.75 18.44
N ALA A 151 7.90 -12.17 18.69
CA ALA A 151 7.49 -13.56 18.59
C ALA A 151 7.49 -14.09 17.14
N LEU A 152 7.12 -13.25 16.17
CA LEU A 152 7.19 -13.61 14.74
C LEU A 152 8.64 -13.71 14.28
N ILE A 153 9.48 -12.76 14.66
CA ILE A 153 10.90 -12.76 14.30
C ILE A 153 11.58 -14.02 14.84
N SER A 154 11.36 -14.35 16.12
CA SER A 154 11.99 -15.50 16.74
C SER A 154 11.42 -16.86 16.29
N GLY A 155 10.09 -16.91 16.05
CA GLY A 155 9.39 -18.16 15.68
C GLY A 155 9.55 -18.56 14.22
N PHE A 156 9.63 -17.60 13.33
CA PHE A 156 9.64 -17.84 11.87
C PHE A 156 10.93 -17.39 11.16
N ASN A 157 11.94 -16.90 11.91
CA ASN A 157 13.17 -16.31 11.35
C ASN A 157 12.90 -15.19 10.32
N LEU A 158 11.79 -14.49 10.49
CA LEU A 158 11.33 -13.42 9.63
C LEU A 158 11.96 -12.09 10.09
N ARG A 159 12.53 -11.30 9.19
CA ARG A 159 13.01 -9.96 9.49
C ARG A 159 11.93 -8.92 9.17
N ILE A 160 11.70 -8.01 10.11
CA ILE A 160 10.80 -6.88 9.90
C ILE A 160 11.62 -5.61 9.85
N GLU A 161 11.54 -4.90 8.73
CA GLU A 161 12.19 -3.62 8.51
C GLU A 161 11.14 -2.51 8.54
N SER A 162 11.48 -1.41 9.21
CA SER A 162 10.63 -0.21 9.18
C SER A 162 11.10 0.75 8.11
N ALA A 163 10.17 1.26 7.32
CA ALA A 163 10.47 2.31 6.36
C ALA A 163 11.04 3.54 7.08
N PRO A 164 12.16 4.11 6.61
CA PRO A 164 12.71 5.32 7.20
C PRO A 164 11.69 6.47 7.13
N PRO A 165 11.55 7.28 8.19
CA PRO A 165 10.58 8.37 8.21
C PRO A 165 10.86 9.37 7.07
N ARG A 166 9.82 9.87 6.43
CA ARG A 166 9.86 10.82 5.30
C ARG A 166 10.58 10.29 4.05
N ARG A 167 10.58 8.97 3.87
CA ARG A 167 11.13 8.32 2.68
C ARG A 167 10.04 7.51 1.97
N GLY A 168 9.11 8.20 1.31
CA GLY A 168 8.08 7.56 0.48
C GLY A 168 8.66 6.70 -0.65
N ASP A 169 9.89 7.03 -1.10
CA ASP A 169 10.62 6.21 -2.07
C ASP A 169 10.91 4.77 -1.59
N ALA A 170 10.93 4.54 -0.28
CA ALA A 170 11.16 3.20 0.27
C ALA A 170 9.94 2.26 0.13
N LYS A 171 8.73 2.80 -0.05
CA LYS A 171 7.46 2.07 -0.25
C LYS A 171 6.79 2.41 -1.59
N GLY A 172 7.55 2.90 -2.54
CA GLY A 172 7.02 3.37 -3.84
C GLY A 172 6.30 2.29 -4.65
N ILE A 173 6.58 1.02 -4.39
CA ILE A 173 5.96 -0.11 -5.09
C ILE A 173 4.52 -0.28 -4.63
N VAL A 174 4.28 -0.42 -3.33
CA VAL A 174 2.94 -0.60 -2.78
C VAL A 174 2.08 0.65 -2.94
N GLU A 175 2.66 1.86 -2.82
CA GLU A 175 1.96 3.12 -3.10
C GLU A 175 1.50 3.20 -4.57
N SER A 176 2.35 2.78 -5.51
CA SER A 176 1.99 2.71 -6.93
C SER A 176 0.89 1.68 -7.19
N CYS A 177 0.93 0.54 -6.52
CA CYS A 177 -0.10 -0.49 -6.57
C CYS A 177 -1.46 0.05 -6.14
N PHE A 178 -1.54 0.72 -4.98
CA PHE A 178 -2.80 1.34 -4.53
C PHE A 178 -3.36 2.36 -5.51
N ARG A 179 -2.51 3.16 -6.13
CA ARG A 179 -2.95 4.13 -7.14
C ARG A 179 -3.56 3.44 -8.34
N THR A 180 -2.97 2.34 -8.80
CA THR A 180 -3.49 1.53 -9.91
C THR A 180 -4.82 0.89 -9.53
N LEU A 181 -4.90 0.19 -8.39
CA LEU A 181 -6.13 -0.41 -7.91
C LEU A 181 -7.28 0.61 -7.81
N GLN A 182 -7.00 1.78 -7.23
CA GLN A 182 -8.04 2.82 -7.12
C GLN A 182 -8.44 3.40 -8.49
N ALA A 183 -7.52 3.51 -9.44
CA ALA A 183 -7.83 4.00 -10.78
C ALA A 183 -8.76 3.05 -11.55
N GLU A 184 -8.62 1.75 -11.33
CA GLU A 184 -9.42 0.73 -12.02
C GLU A 184 -10.89 0.71 -11.57
N PHE A 185 -11.19 0.85 -10.29
CA PHE A 185 -12.59 0.79 -9.85
C PHE A 185 -13.30 2.15 -9.80
N LYS A 186 -12.60 3.24 -9.49
CA LYS A 186 -13.21 4.57 -9.29
C LYS A 186 -14.12 5.05 -10.43
N PRO A 187 -13.81 4.85 -11.71
CA PRO A 187 -14.66 5.33 -12.80
C PRO A 187 -16.02 4.62 -12.90
N TYR A 188 -16.12 3.42 -12.37
CA TYR A 188 -17.27 2.53 -12.62
C TYR A 188 -18.19 2.35 -11.43
N VAL A 189 -17.80 2.83 -10.26
CA VAL A 189 -18.50 2.54 -9.01
C VAL A 189 -19.14 3.79 -8.42
N PRO A 190 -20.45 3.78 -8.09
CA PRO A 190 -21.08 4.89 -7.38
C PRO A 190 -20.65 4.94 -5.92
N GLY A 191 -20.74 6.13 -5.29
CA GLY A 191 -20.28 6.33 -3.91
C GLY A 191 -18.79 6.62 -3.75
N VAL A 192 -18.08 6.80 -4.87
CA VAL A 192 -16.65 7.15 -4.88
C VAL A 192 -16.45 8.58 -4.41
N VAL A 193 -15.48 8.76 -3.51
CA VAL A 193 -15.05 10.06 -3.01
C VAL A 193 -14.03 10.67 -3.97
N VAL A 194 -14.36 11.79 -4.57
CA VAL A 194 -13.46 12.51 -5.48
C VAL A 194 -12.77 13.65 -4.75
N GLY A 195 -11.46 13.52 -4.60
CA GLY A 195 -10.58 14.53 -4.02
C GLY A 195 -10.38 14.44 -2.50
N ASN A 196 -9.28 15.02 -2.03
CA ASN A 196 -8.86 15.06 -0.61
C ASN A 196 -9.50 16.23 0.18
N ARG A 197 -10.72 16.62 -0.15
CA ARG A 197 -11.32 17.82 0.43
C ARG A 197 -12.19 17.49 1.64
N VAL A 198 -11.99 18.24 2.70
CA VAL A 198 -13.05 18.44 3.70
C VAL A 198 -14.26 19.02 2.98
N LYS A 199 -15.43 18.36 3.09
CA LYS A 199 -16.68 18.78 2.48
C LYS A 199 -16.95 20.25 2.82
N LYS A 200 -17.10 21.08 1.78
CA LYS A 200 -17.54 22.45 1.95
C LYS A 200 -19.06 22.51 2.06
N HIS A 201 -19.57 23.56 2.70
CA HIS A 201 -21.01 23.78 2.80
C HIS A 201 -21.62 23.88 1.38
N GLY A 202 -22.63 23.03 1.09
CA GLY A 202 -23.27 22.94 -0.24
C GLY A 202 -22.68 21.92 -1.21
N GLU A 203 -21.58 21.21 -0.88
CA GLU A 203 -21.08 20.10 -1.70
C GLU A 203 -21.91 18.82 -1.51
N ARG A 204 -21.99 18.01 -2.58
CA ARG A 204 -22.67 16.71 -2.58
C ARG A 204 -22.12 15.78 -1.49
N ASP A 205 -23.00 15.08 -0.80
CA ASP A 205 -22.60 14.05 0.15
C ASP A 205 -22.45 12.71 -0.55
N TYR A 206 -21.20 12.29 -0.80
CA TYR A 206 -20.88 11.01 -1.45
C TYR A 206 -21.42 9.79 -0.71
N ARG A 207 -21.73 9.91 0.57
CA ARG A 207 -22.35 8.84 1.35
C ARG A 207 -23.73 8.47 0.82
N LEU A 208 -24.48 9.46 0.31
CA LEU A 208 -25.83 9.25 -0.25
C LEU A 208 -25.80 8.49 -1.58
N ASP A 209 -24.65 8.36 -2.21
CA ASP A 209 -24.44 7.61 -3.44
C ASP A 209 -23.96 6.18 -3.18
N ALA A 210 -23.71 5.81 -1.91
CA ALA A 210 -23.27 4.48 -1.54
C ALA A 210 -24.36 3.44 -1.81
N VAL A 211 -24.04 2.44 -2.63
CA VAL A 211 -24.97 1.35 -3.00
C VAL A 211 -24.28 -0.01 -3.03
N MET A 212 -22.97 -0.04 -2.92
CA MET A 212 -22.15 -1.25 -3.07
C MET A 212 -21.87 -1.88 -1.70
N PRO A 213 -22.17 -3.15 -1.50
CA PRO A 213 -21.79 -3.90 -0.30
C PRO A 213 -20.32 -4.32 -0.35
N ILE A 214 -19.76 -4.71 0.81
CA ILE A 214 -18.35 -5.10 0.91
C ILE A 214 -18.04 -6.39 0.14
N SER A 215 -18.99 -7.29 0.03
CA SER A 215 -18.86 -8.53 -0.76
C SER A 215 -18.59 -8.23 -2.23
N ASP A 216 -19.41 -7.38 -2.85
CA ASP A 216 -19.26 -6.96 -4.25
C ASP A 216 -17.96 -6.18 -4.46
N PHE A 217 -17.63 -5.27 -3.53
CA PHE A 217 -16.39 -4.50 -3.59
C PHE A 217 -15.16 -5.39 -3.50
N SER A 218 -15.17 -6.39 -2.62
CA SER A 218 -14.07 -7.34 -2.47
C SER A 218 -13.85 -8.16 -3.73
N GLN A 219 -14.92 -8.57 -4.42
CA GLN A 219 -14.81 -9.25 -5.72
C GLN A 219 -14.18 -8.35 -6.80
N ILE A 220 -14.55 -7.06 -6.85
CA ILE A 220 -13.97 -6.10 -7.80
C ILE A 220 -12.47 -5.96 -7.55
N ILE A 221 -12.07 -5.73 -6.28
CA ILE A 221 -10.65 -5.60 -5.93
C ILE A 221 -9.89 -6.89 -6.26
N LEU A 222 -10.45 -8.05 -5.92
CA LEU A 222 -9.82 -9.33 -6.19
C LEU A 222 -9.63 -9.57 -7.70
N ARG A 223 -10.64 -9.29 -8.51
CA ARG A 223 -10.52 -9.36 -9.98
C ARG A 223 -9.48 -8.39 -10.52
N THR A 224 -9.41 -7.17 -9.98
CA THR A 224 -8.38 -6.19 -10.36
C THR A 224 -6.97 -6.63 -9.97
N ILE A 225 -6.82 -7.43 -8.92
CA ILE A 225 -5.51 -8.01 -8.53
C ILE A 225 -5.08 -9.12 -9.51
N LEU A 226 -6.03 -9.88 -10.05
CA LEU A 226 -5.77 -11.04 -10.91
C LEU A 226 -5.56 -10.67 -12.38
N PHE A 227 -6.08 -9.54 -12.83
CA PHE A 227 -6.04 -9.06 -14.24
C PHE A 227 -5.32 -7.72 -14.38
#